data_e51fa66f14f98da8748b7ee7a01b54e9
#
_entry.id   e51fa66f14f98da8748b7ee7a01b54e9
#
_cell.length_a   1.000
_cell.length_b   1.000
_cell.length_c   1.000
_cell.angle_alpha   90.00
_cell.angle_beta   90.00
_cell.angle_gamma   90.00
#
_symmetry.space_group_name_H-M   'P 1'
#
loop_
_entity.id
_entity.type
_entity.pdbx_description
1 polymer ?
#
loop_
_entity_poly.entity_id
_entity_poly.type
_entity_poly.pdbx_seq_one_letter_code
_entity_poly.pdbx_strand_id
1 'polypeptide(L)'
;GDYMLGRFVAVNTNNGYSWRRVTDKVLSAMGETPTVTNTPTENDTPIEVPSEHAEVMAFIHGSYSLKPRGLMMSELKWKYLMRSAVRGKNIMMTGPAGCGKTMAAKALVNSLDRPDYYFNLGATQDPRGTLIGNTHFKEGSGTYFSESLFVKAIQTPNAVILLDELSRAHPDAWNILMTVLDYGQRYLRLDEQDTQETIKVADGVTFIATAN
;
A
#
# COMPACT_ATOMS: atom_id res chain seq x y z
N GLY A 1 11.95 -14.83 1.40
CA GLY A 1 12.28 -14.99 2.81
C GLY A 1 13.73 -14.73 3.12
N ASP A 2 14.64 -14.97 2.23
CA ASP A 2 16.09 -14.97 2.51
C ASP A 2 16.74 -13.61 2.81
N TYR A 3 16.02 -12.52 2.56
CA TYR A 3 16.55 -11.19 2.85
C TYR A 3 16.60 -10.85 4.35
N MET A 4 15.87 -11.57 5.19
CA MET A 4 15.85 -11.35 6.63
C MET A 4 16.80 -12.25 7.43
N LEU A 5 17.38 -13.27 6.80
CA LEU A 5 18.25 -14.26 7.44
C LEU A 5 19.72 -14.18 6.97
N GLY A 6 20.09 -13.14 6.21
CA GLY A 6 21.47 -12.96 5.79
C GLY A 6 22.37 -12.44 6.91
N ARG A 7 23.57 -12.98 7.04
CA ARG A 7 24.62 -12.36 7.87
C ARG A 7 25.07 -11.05 7.22
N PHE A 8 25.22 -10.01 8.02
CA PHE A 8 25.70 -8.71 7.61
C PHE A 8 26.95 -8.35 8.38
N VAL A 9 27.89 -7.71 7.72
CA VAL A 9 29.08 -7.13 8.36
C VAL A 9 29.06 -5.61 8.22
N ALA A 10 29.48 -4.92 9.28
CA ALA A 10 29.74 -3.51 9.22
C ALA A 10 31.07 -3.27 8.48
N VAL A 11 31.03 -2.54 7.38
CA VAL A 11 32.22 -2.14 6.62
C VAL A 11 32.51 -0.69 6.91
N ASN A 12 33.71 -0.40 7.39
CA ASN A 12 34.15 0.97 7.59
C ASN A 12 34.32 1.66 6.23
N THR A 13 33.69 2.80 6.08
CA THR A 13 33.79 3.66 4.90
C THR A 13 34.29 5.04 5.34
N ASN A 14 34.83 5.84 4.42
CA ASN A 14 35.34 7.17 4.72
C ASN A 14 34.32 8.10 5.39
N ASN A 15 33.03 7.74 5.34
CA ASN A 15 31.91 8.51 5.91
C ASN A 15 31.15 7.74 7.02
N GLY A 16 31.75 6.72 7.64
CA GLY A 16 31.15 5.90 8.68
C GLY A 16 31.04 4.43 8.31
N TYR A 17 30.11 3.70 8.94
CA TYR A 17 29.92 2.28 8.70
C TYR A 17 28.74 2.05 7.75
N SER A 18 28.93 1.15 6.77
CA SER A 18 27.83 0.61 5.97
C SER A 18 27.68 -0.89 6.20
N TRP A 19 26.45 -1.37 6.25
CA TRP A 19 26.13 -2.77 6.38
C TRP A 19 26.11 -3.45 5.00
N ARG A 20 26.91 -4.49 4.81
CA ARG A 20 26.91 -5.28 3.58
C ARG A 20 26.55 -6.72 3.88
N ARG A 21 25.79 -7.34 2.98
CA ARG A 21 25.49 -8.76 3.07
C ARG A 21 26.76 -9.56 2.91
N VAL A 22 26.96 -10.52 3.80
CA VAL A 22 28.05 -11.48 3.70
C VAL A 22 27.69 -12.50 2.63
N THR A 23 28.48 -12.56 1.57
CA THR A 23 28.37 -13.59 0.52
C THR A 23 29.38 -14.69 0.78
N ASP A 24 29.17 -15.88 0.19
CA ASP A 24 30.11 -17.01 0.31
C ASP A 24 31.55 -16.64 -0.08
N LYS A 25 31.66 -15.69 -1.03
CA LYS A 25 32.94 -15.15 -1.47
C LYS A 25 33.65 -14.35 -0.36
N VAL A 26 32.89 -13.64 0.47
CA VAL A 26 33.43 -12.89 1.62
C VAL A 26 33.77 -13.83 2.76
N LEU A 27 32.94 -14.85 3.01
CA LEU A 27 33.24 -15.88 4.00
C LEU A 27 34.51 -16.66 3.68
N SER A 28 34.67 -17.06 2.42
CA SER A 28 35.87 -17.74 1.96
C SER A 28 37.14 -16.88 2.10
N ALA A 29 37.02 -15.57 1.84
CA ALA A 29 38.14 -14.63 2.02
C ALA A 29 38.49 -14.38 3.49
N MET A 30 37.54 -14.60 4.41
CA MET A 30 37.75 -14.52 5.86
C MET A 30 38.26 -15.85 6.47
N GLY A 31 38.49 -16.89 5.66
CA GLY A 31 38.92 -18.20 6.12
C GLY A 31 37.77 -19.03 6.78
N GLU A 32 36.56 -18.58 6.71
CA GLU A 32 35.41 -19.37 7.16
C GLU A 32 34.90 -20.22 5.98
N THR A 33 34.82 -21.53 6.19
CA THR A 33 34.18 -22.43 5.22
C THR A 33 32.67 -22.15 5.21
N PRO A 34 32.06 -21.88 4.04
CA PRO A 34 30.62 -21.74 3.98
C PRO A 34 29.99 -23.08 4.38
N THR A 35 29.48 -23.15 5.60
CA THR A 35 28.67 -24.28 6.04
C THR A 35 27.33 -24.18 5.34
N VAL A 36 27.20 -24.81 4.18
CA VAL A 36 25.88 -25.06 3.58
C VAL A 36 25.24 -26.19 4.37
N THR A 37 24.74 -25.86 5.54
CA THR A 37 23.80 -26.74 6.23
C THR A 37 22.40 -26.43 5.69
N ASN A 38 22.12 -26.96 4.49
CA ASN A 38 20.73 -27.29 4.10
C ASN A 38 20.31 -28.59 4.80
N THR A 39 20.59 -28.70 6.09
CA THR A 39 19.91 -29.69 6.91
C THR A 39 18.62 -29.01 7.35
N PRO A 40 17.44 -29.52 6.96
CA PRO A 40 16.20 -29.11 7.58
C PRO A 40 16.40 -29.36 9.09
N THR A 41 16.37 -28.32 9.89
CA THR A 41 16.29 -28.50 11.34
C THR A 41 15.01 -29.27 11.59
N GLU A 42 15.09 -30.35 12.34
CA GLU A 42 13.98 -31.27 12.71
C GLU A 42 12.78 -30.57 13.41
N ASN A 43 12.74 -29.26 13.42
CA ASN A 43 11.67 -28.42 13.97
C ASN A 43 10.83 -27.71 12.91
N ASP A 44 10.94 -28.04 11.62
CA ASP A 44 9.96 -27.65 10.60
C ASP A 44 8.72 -28.55 10.69
N THR A 45 8.07 -28.54 11.85
CA THR A 45 6.66 -28.93 11.90
C THR A 45 5.91 -27.95 10.98
N PRO A 46 5.21 -28.46 9.95
CA PRO A 46 4.41 -27.59 9.11
C PRO A 46 3.51 -26.74 9.99
N ILE A 47 3.61 -25.41 9.88
CA ILE A 47 2.71 -24.53 10.62
C ILE A 47 1.32 -24.81 10.07
N GLU A 48 0.49 -25.49 10.87
CA GLU A 48 -0.90 -25.69 10.53
C GLU A 48 -1.59 -24.33 10.43
N VAL A 49 -2.01 -24.00 9.23
CA VAL A 49 -2.82 -22.79 8.99
C VAL A 49 -4.22 -23.07 9.52
N PRO A 50 -4.74 -22.26 10.47
CA PRO A 50 -6.11 -22.41 10.94
C PRO A 50 -7.08 -22.47 9.76
N SER A 51 -8.07 -23.36 9.82
CA SER A 51 -9.03 -23.59 8.73
C SER A 51 -9.75 -22.31 8.28
N GLU A 52 -9.99 -21.40 9.21
CA GLU A 52 -10.59 -20.08 8.94
C GLU A 52 -9.74 -19.19 8.00
N HIS A 53 -8.44 -19.45 7.91
CA HIS A 53 -7.53 -18.70 7.02
C HIS A 53 -7.16 -19.47 5.76
N ALA A 54 -7.62 -20.71 5.60
CA ALA A 54 -7.22 -21.57 4.50
C ALA A 54 -7.58 -20.98 3.13
N GLU A 55 -8.78 -20.43 2.98
CA GLU A 55 -9.25 -19.81 1.73
C GLU A 55 -8.43 -18.57 1.37
N VAL A 56 -8.15 -17.70 2.35
CA VAL A 56 -7.34 -16.50 2.16
C VAL A 56 -5.91 -16.87 1.76
N MET A 57 -5.34 -17.88 2.39
CA MET A 57 -4.01 -18.38 2.05
C MET A 57 -3.97 -18.99 0.66
N ALA A 58 -4.97 -19.81 0.28
CA ALA A 58 -5.09 -20.37 -1.05
C ALA A 58 -5.21 -19.27 -2.13
N PHE A 59 -6.00 -18.24 -1.87
CA PHE A 59 -6.12 -17.07 -2.75
C PHE A 59 -4.76 -16.37 -2.92
N ILE A 60 -4.04 -16.07 -1.82
CA ILE A 60 -2.74 -15.41 -1.89
C ILE A 60 -1.73 -16.27 -2.66
N HIS A 61 -1.70 -17.58 -2.41
CA HIS A 61 -0.79 -18.50 -3.11
C HIS A 61 -1.08 -18.58 -4.61
N GLY A 62 -2.35 -18.63 -5.01
CA GLY A 62 -2.78 -18.68 -6.42
C GLY A 62 -2.72 -17.33 -7.14
N SER A 63 -2.60 -16.22 -6.40
CA SER A 63 -2.78 -14.87 -6.93
C SER A 63 -1.76 -14.45 -8.01
N TYR A 64 -0.62 -15.12 -8.10
CA TYR A 64 0.40 -14.77 -9.11
C TYR A 64 -0.10 -14.92 -10.55
N SER A 65 -1.07 -15.79 -10.78
CA SER A 65 -1.74 -15.93 -12.08
C SER A 65 -2.54 -14.68 -12.50
N LEU A 66 -2.94 -13.85 -11.53
CA LEU A 66 -3.67 -12.60 -11.75
C LEU A 66 -2.75 -11.43 -12.13
N LYS A 67 -1.44 -11.59 -11.97
CA LYS A 67 -0.47 -10.57 -12.34
C LYS A 67 -0.46 -10.34 -13.86
N PRO A 68 -0.55 -9.09 -14.33
CA PRO A 68 -0.45 -8.79 -15.77
C PRO A 68 0.84 -9.32 -16.39
N ARG A 69 0.76 -9.90 -17.58
CA ARG A 69 1.93 -10.46 -18.30
C ARG A 69 3.03 -9.42 -18.55
N GLY A 70 2.65 -8.17 -18.83
CA GLY A 70 3.61 -7.08 -19.06
C GLY A 70 4.24 -6.50 -17.80
N LEU A 71 3.82 -6.90 -16.61
CA LEU A 71 4.38 -6.42 -15.34
C LEU A 71 5.57 -7.27 -14.91
N MET A 72 6.77 -6.67 -14.91
CA MET A 72 7.99 -7.31 -14.41
C MET A 72 8.04 -7.24 -12.88
N MET A 73 7.52 -8.28 -12.21
CA MET A 73 7.52 -8.38 -10.75
C MET A 73 7.68 -9.85 -10.34
N SER A 74 8.49 -10.11 -9.32
CA SER A 74 8.64 -11.48 -8.80
C SER A 74 7.35 -11.95 -8.13
N GLU A 75 7.17 -13.28 -8.13
CA GLU A 75 6.02 -13.92 -7.48
C GLU A 75 5.91 -13.53 -5.99
N LEU A 76 7.04 -13.53 -5.29
CA LEU A 76 7.09 -13.18 -3.87
C LEU A 76 6.60 -11.75 -3.61
N LYS A 77 7.06 -10.77 -4.41
CA LYS A 77 6.61 -9.37 -4.29
C LYS A 77 5.11 -9.24 -4.57
N TRP A 78 4.61 -9.92 -5.59
CA TRP A 78 3.18 -9.92 -5.91
C TRP A 78 2.35 -10.49 -4.76
N LYS A 79 2.75 -11.63 -4.21
CA LYS A 79 2.07 -12.26 -3.07
C LYS A 79 2.09 -11.38 -1.81
N TYR A 80 3.18 -10.64 -1.56
CA TYR A 80 3.22 -9.67 -0.46
C TYR A 80 2.25 -8.51 -0.66
N LEU A 81 2.14 -7.97 -1.87
CA LEU A 81 1.16 -6.93 -2.18
C LEU A 81 -0.26 -7.45 -1.95
N MET A 82 -0.57 -8.62 -2.50
CA MET A 82 -1.86 -9.27 -2.35
C MET A 82 -2.20 -9.52 -0.88
N ARG A 83 -1.27 -10.08 -0.11
CA ARG A 83 -1.43 -10.31 1.32
C ARG A 83 -1.72 -9.02 2.09
N SER A 84 -1.01 -7.94 1.77
CA SER A 84 -1.21 -6.65 2.43
C SER A 84 -2.58 -6.08 2.13
N ALA A 85 -3.02 -6.14 0.87
CA ALA A 85 -4.32 -5.65 0.43
C ALA A 85 -5.49 -6.45 1.05
N VAL A 86 -5.39 -7.78 1.05
CA VAL A 86 -6.41 -8.65 1.67
C VAL A 86 -6.56 -8.38 3.17
N ARG A 87 -5.45 -8.05 3.85
CA ARG A 87 -5.46 -7.68 5.27
C ARG A 87 -5.86 -6.23 5.55
N GLY A 88 -6.32 -5.47 4.55
CA GLY A 88 -6.72 -4.08 4.71
C GLY A 88 -5.56 -3.13 5.08
N LYS A 89 -4.30 -3.49 4.76
CA LYS A 89 -3.16 -2.62 5.03
C LYS A 89 -2.97 -1.60 3.92
N ASN A 90 -2.67 -0.37 4.30
CA ASN A 90 -2.28 0.65 3.33
C ASN A 90 -0.97 0.25 2.65
N ILE A 91 -0.92 0.45 1.34
CA ILE A 91 0.21 0.06 0.49
C ILE A 91 0.74 1.31 -0.21
N MET A 92 2.06 1.53 -0.13
CA MET A 92 2.72 2.57 -0.91
C MET A 92 3.73 1.93 -1.87
N MET A 93 3.55 2.18 -3.16
CA MET A 93 4.46 1.72 -4.21
C MET A 93 5.36 2.86 -4.66
N THR A 94 6.64 2.77 -4.37
CA THR A 94 7.64 3.77 -4.75
C THR A 94 8.59 3.22 -5.82
N GLY A 95 9.12 4.10 -6.65
CA GLY A 95 10.09 3.73 -7.68
C GLY A 95 10.12 4.73 -8.84
N PRO A 96 11.08 4.61 -9.77
CA PRO A 96 11.22 5.53 -10.88
C PRO A 96 10.00 5.54 -11.81
N ALA A 97 9.84 6.61 -12.57
CA ALA A 97 8.80 6.70 -13.60
C ALA A 97 8.91 5.53 -14.60
N GLY A 98 7.77 5.02 -15.04
CA GLY A 98 7.73 3.92 -16.02
C GLY A 98 8.01 2.52 -15.47
N CYS A 99 8.33 2.32 -14.19
CA CYS A 99 8.60 0.98 -13.64
C CYS A 99 7.32 0.14 -13.36
N GLY A 100 6.15 0.60 -13.77
CA GLY A 100 4.90 -0.17 -13.71
C GLY A 100 4.11 -0.05 -12.39
N LYS A 101 4.36 0.95 -11.55
CA LYS A 101 3.64 1.15 -10.26
C LYS A 101 2.12 1.22 -10.45
N THR A 102 1.65 2.12 -11.29
CA THR A 102 0.22 2.30 -11.57
C THR A 102 -0.39 1.03 -12.19
N MET A 103 0.36 0.33 -13.07
CA MET A 103 -0.08 -0.96 -13.62
C MET A 103 -0.23 -2.00 -12.51
N ALA A 104 0.74 -2.12 -11.61
CA ALA A 104 0.70 -3.03 -10.48
C ALA A 104 -0.46 -2.70 -9.54
N ALA A 105 -0.65 -1.42 -9.22
CA ALA A 105 -1.72 -0.96 -8.35
C ALA A 105 -3.10 -1.28 -8.93
N LYS A 106 -3.34 -0.95 -10.21
CA LYS A 106 -4.61 -1.26 -10.89
C LYS A 106 -4.87 -2.76 -10.98
N ALA A 107 -3.85 -3.55 -11.29
CA ALA A 107 -3.98 -5.01 -11.33
C ALA A 107 -4.30 -5.60 -9.95
N LEU A 108 -3.70 -5.07 -8.90
CA LEU A 108 -3.99 -5.47 -7.52
C LEU A 108 -5.44 -5.15 -7.16
N VAL A 109 -5.90 -3.93 -7.45
CA VAL A 109 -7.30 -3.50 -7.26
C VAL A 109 -8.26 -4.46 -7.97
N ASN A 110 -8.05 -4.69 -9.26
CA ASN A 110 -8.90 -5.59 -10.06
C ASN A 110 -8.94 -7.03 -9.54
N SER A 111 -7.83 -7.48 -8.91
CA SER A 111 -7.74 -8.85 -8.37
C SER A 111 -8.52 -9.06 -7.07
N LEU A 112 -8.92 -7.98 -6.40
CA LEU A 112 -9.59 -8.06 -5.10
C LEU A 112 -11.10 -8.17 -5.21
N ASP A 113 -11.68 -7.88 -6.38
CA ASP A 113 -13.13 -7.89 -6.64
C ASP A 113 -13.93 -7.13 -5.58
N ARG A 114 -13.50 -5.90 -5.30
CA ARG A 114 -14.09 -5.00 -4.31
C ARG A 114 -14.49 -3.68 -4.97
N PRO A 115 -15.39 -2.90 -4.38
CA PRO A 115 -15.64 -1.53 -4.82
C PRO A 115 -14.33 -0.77 -4.90
N ASP A 116 -14.04 -0.15 -6.06
CA ASP A 116 -12.80 0.55 -6.28
C ASP A 116 -13.00 2.00 -6.72
N TYR A 117 -12.05 2.84 -6.30
CA TYR A 117 -12.02 4.27 -6.61
C TYR A 117 -10.62 4.70 -6.97
N TYR A 118 -10.51 5.55 -7.98
CA TYR A 118 -9.24 6.06 -8.49
C TYR A 118 -9.17 7.58 -8.39
N PHE A 119 -8.08 8.09 -7.80
CA PHE A 119 -7.79 9.52 -7.68
C PHE A 119 -6.37 9.81 -8.15
N ASN A 120 -6.21 10.63 -9.18
CA ASN A 120 -4.90 11.14 -9.59
C ASN A 120 -4.62 12.44 -8.85
N LEU A 121 -3.83 12.36 -7.80
CA LEU A 121 -3.52 13.52 -6.96
C LEU A 121 -2.43 14.43 -7.55
N GLY A 122 -1.64 13.91 -8.47
CA GLY A 122 -0.63 14.72 -9.19
C GLY A 122 -1.22 15.69 -10.20
N ALA A 123 -2.45 15.44 -10.66
CA ALA A 123 -3.17 16.31 -11.60
C ALA A 123 -4.19 17.24 -10.93
N THR A 124 -4.41 17.08 -9.63
CA THR A 124 -5.44 17.81 -8.87
C THR A 124 -4.94 19.23 -8.53
N GLN A 125 -5.62 20.25 -9.03
CA GLN A 125 -5.34 21.66 -8.70
C GLN A 125 -6.12 22.15 -7.47
N ASP A 126 -7.30 21.56 -7.22
CA ASP A 126 -8.14 21.83 -6.06
C ASP A 126 -8.25 20.55 -5.19
N PRO A 127 -7.35 20.37 -4.22
CA PRO A 127 -7.37 19.21 -3.34
C PRO A 127 -8.57 19.18 -2.40
N ARG A 128 -9.07 20.33 -1.96
CA ARG A 128 -10.24 20.39 -1.08
C ARG A 128 -11.50 19.97 -1.82
N GLY A 129 -11.76 20.53 -2.99
CA GLY A 129 -12.89 20.13 -3.82
C GLY A 129 -12.86 18.66 -4.21
N THR A 130 -11.66 18.12 -4.48
CA THR A 130 -11.49 16.72 -4.85
C THR A 130 -11.66 15.75 -3.68
N LEU A 131 -11.15 16.08 -2.50
CA LEU A 131 -11.12 15.18 -1.34
C LEU A 131 -12.24 15.43 -0.32
N ILE A 132 -12.75 16.65 -0.26
CA ILE A 132 -13.80 17.02 0.70
C ILE A 132 -15.12 17.25 -0.04
N GLY A 133 -15.15 18.21 -0.95
CA GLY A 133 -16.32 18.59 -1.72
C GLY A 133 -16.38 20.09 -1.96
N ASN A 134 -17.46 20.52 -2.58
CA ASN A 134 -17.64 21.90 -2.98
C ASN A 134 -18.97 22.46 -2.52
N THR A 135 -18.98 23.74 -2.18
CA THR A 135 -20.21 24.49 -1.90
C THR A 135 -20.74 25.08 -3.21
N HIS A 136 -22.00 24.80 -3.49
CA HIS A 136 -22.70 25.27 -4.68
C HIS A 136 -23.83 26.21 -4.29
N PHE A 137 -24.09 27.21 -5.14
CA PHE A 137 -25.25 28.08 -5.05
C PHE A 137 -26.34 27.59 -6.00
N LYS A 138 -27.55 27.45 -5.52
CA LYS A 138 -28.72 27.15 -6.33
C LYS A 138 -29.75 28.25 -6.17
N GLU A 139 -30.13 28.88 -7.27
CA GLU A 139 -31.12 29.94 -7.30
C GLU A 139 -32.45 29.45 -6.68
N GLY A 140 -32.97 30.20 -5.72
CA GLY A 140 -34.20 29.85 -4.99
C GLY A 140 -34.05 28.88 -3.82
N SER A 141 -32.89 28.21 -3.65
CA SER A 141 -32.64 27.26 -2.55
C SER A 141 -31.42 27.61 -1.70
N GLY A 142 -30.65 28.66 -2.08
CA GLY A 142 -29.51 29.10 -1.33
C GLY A 142 -28.25 28.26 -1.61
N THR A 143 -27.35 28.24 -0.65
CA THR A 143 -26.07 27.53 -0.72
C THR A 143 -26.21 26.12 -0.16
N TYR A 144 -25.65 25.13 -0.87
CA TYR A 144 -25.58 23.75 -0.37
C TYR A 144 -24.20 23.16 -0.60
N PHE A 145 -23.78 22.29 0.32
CA PHE A 145 -22.53 21.55 0.20
C PHE A 145 -22.75 20.22 -0.53
N SER A 146 -21.85 19.89 -1.45
CA SER A 146 -21.82 18.61 -2.17
C SER A 146 -20.55 17.85 -1.82
N GLU A 147 -20.70 16.72 -1.17
CA GLU A 147 -19.58 15.83 -0.84
C GLU A 147 -18.89 15.32 -2.10
N SER A 148 -17.56 15.16 -1.99
CA SER A 148 -16.74 14.62 -3.07
C SER A 148 -16.95 13.11 -3.26
N LEU A 149 -16.47 12.60 -4.40
CA LEU A 149 -16.40 11.16 -4.61
C LEU A 149 -15.48 10.46 -3.58
N PHE A 150 -14.45 11.17 -3.10
CA PHE A 150 -13.54 10.63 -2.09
C PHE A 150 -14.24 10.39 -0.74
N VAL A 151 -15.10 11.32 -0.31
CA VAL A 151 -15.92 11.15 0.88
C VAL A 151 -16.81 9.92 0.78
N LYS A 152 -17.45 9.71 -0.36
CA LYS A 152 -18.24 8.49 -0.63
C LYS A 152 -17.36 7.22 -0.63
N ALA A 153 -16.17 7.30 -1.23
CA ALA A 153 -15.24 6.18 -1.30
C ALA A 153 -14.80 5.70 0.09
N ILE A 154 -14.43 6.62 0.99
CA ILE A 154 -13.99 6.26 2.35
C ILE A 154 -15.13 5.72 3.22
N GLN A 155 -16.39 6.03 2.91
CA GLN A 155 -17.57 5.51 3.59
C GLN A 155 -18.05 4.17 3.01
N THR A 156 -17.51 3.73 1.88
CA THR A 156 -17.89 2.46 1.26
C THR A 156 -17.15 1.30 1.91
N PRO A 157 -17.81 0.38 2.62
CA PRO A 157 -17.13 -0.75 3.27
C PRO A 157 -16.36 -1.60 2.26
N ASN A 158 -15.17 -2.07 2.69
CA ASN A 158 -14.25 -2.86 1.89
C ASN A 158 -13.77 -2.21 0.58
N ALA A 159 -13.95 -0.91 0.39
CA ALA A 159 -13.46 -0.23 -0.80
C ALA A 159 -11.94 -0.27 -0.91
N VAL A 160 -11.44 -0.30 -2.15
CA VAL A 160 -10.03 -0.13 -2.48
C VAL A 160 -9.85 1.23 -3.14
N ILE A 161 -9.07 2.09 -2.52
CA ILE A 161 -8.88 3.47 -2.96
C ILE A 161 -7.45 3.63 -3.48
N LEU A 162 -7.31 3.87 -4.79
CA LEU A 162 -6.03 4.11 -5.44
C LEU A 162 -5.74 5.62 -5.51
N LEU A 163 -4.68 6.03 -4.80
CA LEU A 163 -4.13 7.39 -4.80
C LEU A 163 -2.89 7.43 -5.69
N ASP A 164 -3.07 7.81 -6.94
CA ASP A 164 -1.99 7.82 -7.93
C ASP A 164 -1.21 9.14 -7.89
N GLU A 165 0.10 9.05 -8.12
CA GLU A 165 1.04 10.19 -8.09
C GLU A 165 1.03 10.98 -6.77
N LEU A 166 0.90 10.30 -5.64
CA LEU A 166 0.77 10.94 -4.31
C LEU A 166 1.95 11.87 -3.98
N SER A 167 3.17 11.56 -4.45
CA SER A 167 4.35 12.42 -4.25
C SER A 167 4.25 13.79 -4.94
N ARG A 168 3.36 13.93 -5.92
CA ARG A 168 3.11 15.18 -6.66
C ARG A 168 1.85 15.92 -6.17
N ALA A 169 1.17 15.36 -5.17
CA ALA A 169 -0.02 15.96 -4.60
C ALA A 169 0.29 17.34 -3.98
N HIS A 170 -0.68 18.24 -4.08
CA HIS A 170 -0.60 19.53 -3.42
C HIS A 170 -0.45 19.35 -1.89
N PRO A 171 0.30 20.21 -1.18
CA PRO A 171 0.48 20.10 0.28
C PRO A 171 -0.84 19.99 1.06
N ASP A 172 -1.89 20.68 0.64
CA ASP A 172 -3.20 20.62 1.30
C ASP A 172 -3.84 19.23 1.20
N ALA A 173 -3.60 18.48 0.11
CA ALA A 173 -4.04 17.09 0.01
C ALA A 173 -3.41 16.21 1.09
N TRP A 174 -2.12 16.41 1.39
CA TRP A 174 -1.43 15.68 2.45
C TRP A 174 -2.05 15.97 3.81
N ASN A 175 -2.36 17.23 4.12
CA ASN A 175 -2.99 17.62 5.38
C ASN A 175 -4.35 16.92 5.57
N ILE A 176 -5.15 16.82 4.51
CA ILE A 176 -6.44 16.13 4.51
C ILE A 176 -6.25 14.62 4.69
N LEU A 177 -5.28 14.03 3.99
CA LEU A 177 -5.05 12.59 3.99
C LEU A 177 -4.38 12.06 5.27
N MET A 178 -3.69 12.90 6.04
CA MET A 178 -2.96 12.46 7.23
C MET A 178 -3.84 11.66 8.20
N THR A 179 -4.99 12.19 8.57
CA THR A 179 -5.92 11.51 9.50
C THR A 179 -6.64 10.32 8.87
N VAL A 180 -6.89 10.38 7.56
CA VAL A 180 -7.55 9.31 6.80
C VAL A 180 -6.65 8.08 6.66
N LEU A 181 -5.36 8.29 6.40
CA LEU A 181 -4.38 7.23 6.19
C LEU A 181 -3.78 6.68 7.49
N ASP A 182 -3.85 7.44 8.57
CA ASP A 182 -3.34 6.99 9.88
C ASP A 182 -4.21 5.86 10.43
N TYR A 183 -3.57 4.71 10.68
CA TYR A 183 -4.25 3.52 11.18
C TYR A 183 -4.96 3.74 12.52
N GLY A 184 -4.45 4.64 13.36
CA GLY A 184 -5.01 4.95 14.68
C GLY A 184 -6.17 5.95 14.64
N GLN A 185 -6.33 6.70 13.54
CA GLN A 185 -7.32 7.77 13.43
C GLN A 185 -8.44 7.42 12.47
N ARG A 186 -8.15 7.21 11.19
CA ARG A 186 -9.12 6.76 10.17
C ARG A 186 -10.37 7.63 10.10
N TYR A 187 -10.21 8.95 10.00
CA TYR A 187 -11.32 9.89 9.84
C TYR A 187 -10.97 11.07 8.92
N LEU A 188 -12.01 11.68 8.36
CA LEU A 188 -11.97 12.93 7.61
C LEU A 188 -12.84 13.97 8.33
N ARG A 189 -12.34 15.21 8.49
CA ARG A 189 -13.12 16.34 9.02
C ARG A 189 -13.71 17.13 7.87
N LEU A 190 -15.00 17.43 7.99
CA LEU A 190 -15.76 18.31 7.09
C LEU A 190 -15.97 19.64 7.78
N ASP A 191 -14.98 20.50 7.81
CA ASP A 191 -15.06 21.82 8.45
C ASP A 191 -15.95 22.80 7.63
N GLU A 192 -16.33 22.45 6.40
CA GLU A 192 -17.17 23.22 5.50
C GLU A 192 -18.68 23.04 5.77
N GLN A 193 -19.06 22.06 6.57
CA GLN A 193 -20.44 21.86 6.99
C GLN A 193 -20.67 22.57 8.34
N ASP A 194 -21.83 23.19 8.50
CA ASP A 194 -22.23 23.86 9.76
C ASP A 194 -22.19 22.90 10.96
N THR A 195 -22.30 21.60 10.71
CA THR A 195 -22.30 20.54 11.73
C THR A 195 -20.91 20.10 12.16
N GLN A 196 -19.84 20.55 11.49
CA GLN A 196 -18.44 20.08 11.72
C GLN A 196 -18.33 18.56 11.83
N GLU A 197 -18.96 17.85 10.91
CA GLU A 197 -19.05 16.40 10.95
C GLU A 197 -17.68 15.74 10.74
N THR A 198 -17.43 14.69 11.51
CA THR A 198 -16.28 13.81 11.33
C THR A 198 -16.73 12.52 10.66
N ILE A 199 -16.25 12.29 9.46
CA ILE A 199 -16.56 11.08 8.70
C ILE A 199 -15.50 10.02 8.99
N LYS A 200 -15.93 8.89 9.53
CA LYS A 200 -15.05 7.74 9.75
C LYS A 200 -14.83 6.98 8.45
N VAL A 201 -13.61 6.51 8.25
CA VAL A 201 -13.29 5.55 7.19
C VAL A 201 -13.94 4.22 7.53
N ALA A 202 -14.73 3.69 6.61
CA ALA A 202 -15.46 2.44 6.79
C ALA A 202 -14.50 1.24 6.97
N ASP A 203 -15.02 0.17 7.58
CA ASP A 203 -14.26 -1.04 7.81
C ASP A 203 -13.82 -1.70 6.50
N GLY A 204 -12.63 -2.27 6.50
CA GLY A 204 -12.06 -2.97 5.35
C GLY A 204 -11.54 -2.07 4.23
N VAL A 205 -11.70 -0.75 4.31
CA VAL A 205 -11.14 0.18 3.31
C VAL A 205 -9.62 0.07 3.27
N THR A 206 -9.08 -0.11 2.07
CA THR A 206 -7.64 -0.24 1.81
C THR A 206 -7.19 0.88 0.88
N PHE A 207 -6.12 1.57 1.25
CA PHE A 207 -5.50 2.57 0.39
C PHE A 207 -4.27 2.00 -0.31
N ILE A 208 -4.19 2.22 -1.61
CA ILE A 208 -3.01 1.91 -2.42
C ILE A 208 -2.53 3.22 -3.03
N ALA A 209 -1.29 3.60 -2.74
CA ALA A 209 -0.70 4.82 -3.25
C ALA A 209 0.49 4.53 -4.15
N THR A 210 0.70 5.38 -5.17
CA THR A 210 1.91 5.37 -5.98
C THR A 210 2.68 6.67 -5.80
N ALA A 211 4.00 6.59 -5.81
CA ALA A 211 4.91 7.72 -5.70
C ALA A 211 6.18 7.51 -6.53
N ASN A 212 6.75 8.61 -6.99
CA ASN A 212 8.04 8.62 -7.69
C ASN A 212 9.18 8.98 -6.74
#